data_6d730f32815bf914ea0a3cc518e6be48
#
_entry.id   6d730f32815bf914ea0a3cc518e6be48
#
_cell.length_a   1.000
_cell.length_b   1.000
_cell.length_c   1.000
_cell.angle_alpha   90.00
_cell.angle_beta   90.00
_cell.angle_gamma   90.00
#
_symmetry.space_group_name_H-M   'P 1'
#
loop_
_entity.id
_entity.type
_entity.pdbx_description
1 polymer ?
#
loop_
_entity_poly.entity_id
_entity_poly.type
_entity_poly.pdbx_seq_one_letter_code
_entity_poly.pdbx_strand_id
1 'polypeptide(L)'
;VYERGQEAATGLLEIFDGMRPKSFRVRLPLVAPSVTQLTADGYPYGDLIRLGQSRIDDVVMNVSILGGFAFGDTPKNGMTIVVTTRNDSDRARQLALELASAAWNDRHRYRPKMISLDAAVARAQEVSSDHSQPAVLFADPADNPGGGGRGNTTHILRAFLAAEVSGCALAVFYDRAAVAAAFAAGVGAKLSITLNSQEASSFSDRLDVEVTVERLSDGVFVGEYGMVAGKTVTTGPTAVLVVGGIRVVVISCLLYTSPSPRDGLLSR
;
A
#
# COMPACT_ATOMS: atom_id res chain seq x y z
N VAL A 1 7.80 6.95 16.54
CA VAL A 1 7.19 6.05 17.54
C VAL A 1 7.61 6.45 18.96
N TYR A 2 8.92 6.64 19.21
CA TYR A 2 9.44 6.99 20.54
C TYR A 2 8.83 8.30 21.10
N GLU A 3 8.83 9.37 20.33
CA GLU A 3 8.24 10.67 20.71
C GLU A 3 6.75 10.57 21.04
N ARG A 4 5.98 9.82 20.25
CA ARG A 4 4.54 9.59 20.52
C ARG A 4 4.33 8.80 21.82
N GLY A 5 5.26 7.89 22.14
CA GLY A 5 5.25 7.17 23.43
C GLY A 5 5.49 8.11 24.60
N GLN A 6 6.44 9.04 24.49
CA GLN A 6 6.70 10.05 25.52
C GLN A 6 5.51 10.97 25.75
N GLU A 7 4.88 11.48 24.67
CA GLU A 7 3.68 12.32 24.75
C GLU A 7 2.51 11.58 25.46
N ALA A 8 2.29 10.32 25.11
CA ALA A 8 1.26 9.50 25.74
C ALA A 8 1.55 9.29 27.24
N ALA A 9 2.81 9.02 27.60
CA ALA A 9 3.22 8.87 28.99
C ALA A 9 3.02 10.16 29.80
N THR A 10 3.41 11.32 29.23
CA THR A 10 3.19 12.63 29.87
C THR A 10 1.70 12.87 30.12
N GLY A 11 0.85 12.66 29.11
CA GLY A 11 -0.59 12.83 29.26
C GLY A 11 -1.21 11.88 30.30
N LEU A 12 -0.68 10.64 30.40
CA LEU A 12 -1.12 9.68 31.41
C LEU A 12 -0.76 10.12 32.83
N LEU A 13 0.45 10.66 33.03
CA LEU A 13 0.88 11.22 34.32
C LEU A 13 -0.01 12.41 34.73
N GLU A 14 -0.31 13.33 33.83
CA GLU A 14 -1.24 14.43 34.06
C GLU A 14 -2.64 13.93 34.53
N ILE A 15 -3.13 12.82 33.95
CA ILE A 15 -4.40 12.20 34.35
C ILE A 15 -4.29 11.63 35.79
N PHE A 16 -3.18 11.00 36.16
CA PHE A 16 -2.96 10.50 37.51
C PHE A 16 -2.91 11.66 38.54
N ASP A 17 -2.37 12.80 38.14
CA ASP A 17 -2.33 14.03 38.93
C ASP A 17 -3.69 14.77 38.98
N GLY A 18 -4.73 14.17 38.41
CA GLY A 18 -6.11 14.68 38.54
C GLY A 18 -6.65 15.42 37.32
N MET A 19 -5.89 15.58 36.25
CA MET A 19 -6.39 16.14 35.00
C MET A 19 -7.55 15.29 34.46
N ARG A 20 -8.53 15.95 33.87
CA ARG A 20 -9.73 15.31 33.30
C ARG A 20 -9.86 15.65 31.83
N PRO A 21 -9.26 14.85 30.92
CA PRO A 21 -9.26 15.18 29.50
C PRO A 21 -10.67 15.19 28.92
N LYS A 22 -10.90 16.11 28.00
CA LYS A 22 -12.10 16.21 27.20
C LYS A 22 -11.77 15.94 25.75
N SER A 23 -12.50 15.04 25.11
CA SER A 23 -12.28 14.72 23.70
C SER A 23 -13.54 14.98 22.88
N PHE A 24 -13.36 15.49 21.68
CA PHE A 24 -14.42 15.59 20.70
C PHE A 24 -14.01 14.93 19.40
N ARG A 25 -14.93 14.21 18.77
CA ARG A 25 -14.70 13.46 17.54
C ARG A 25 -15.64 13.88 16.44
N VAL A 26 -15.10 14.13 15.26
CA VAL A 26 -15.86 14.34 14.02
C VAL A 26 -15.46 13.27 13.02
N ARG A 27 -16.41 12.62 12.38
CA ARG A 27 -16.19 11.75 11.25
C ARG A 27 -16.81 12.34 9.99
N LEU A 28 -16.02 12.42 8.92
CA LEU A 28 -16.45 12.89 7.62
C LEU A 28 -16.84 11.71 6.73
N PRO A 29 -17.83 11.86 5.85
CA PRO A 29 -18.13 10.89 4.79
C PRO A 29 -17.10 11.02 3.66
N LEU A 30 -15.82 10.93 4.03
CA LEU A 30 -14.67 11.06 3.14
C LEU A 30 -13.76 9.85 3.34
N VAL A 31 -13.79 8.93 2.39
CA VAL A 31 -12.87 7.80 2.31
C VAL A 31 -11.79 8.15 1.30
N ALA A 32 -10.67 8.63 1.80
CA ALA A 32 -9.55 9.03 0.95
C ALA A 32 -8.79 7.79 0.45
N PRO A 33 -8.46 7.68 -0.85
CA PRO A 33 -7.58 6.64 -1.34
C PRO A 33 -6.22 6.66 -0.64
N SER A 34 -5.65 5.48 -0.34
CA SER A 34 -4.40 5.36 0.41
C SER A 34 -3.24 6.12 -0.24
N VAL A 35 -3.20 6.17 -1.57
CA VAL A 35 -2.18 6.90 -2.35
C VAL A 35 -2.22 8.41 -2.16
N THR A 36 -3.30 8.96 -1.61
CA THR A 36 -3.44 10.39 -1.30
C THR A 36 -3.30 10.70 0.20
N GLN A 37 -3.09 9.67 1.03
CA GLN A 37 -2.86 9.81 2.47
C GLN A 37 -1.36 9.93 2.80
N LEU A 38 -0.58 10.56 1.92
CA LEU A 38 0.83 10.83 2.15
C LEU A 38 1.00 12.02 3.08
N THR A 39 1.99 11.92 3.99
CA THR A 39 2.31 12.95 4.98
C THR A 39 3.35 13.97 4.49
N ALA A 40 3.87 13.77 3.27
CA ALA A 40 4.82 14.70 2.64
C ALA A 40 4.18 16.06 2.31
N ASP A 41 5.03 17.05 2.06
CA ASP A 41 4.60 18.39 1.67
C ASP A 41 3.84 18.39 0.35
N GLY A 42 2.82 19.23 0.26
CA GLY A 42 1.95 19.34 -0.91
C GLY A 42 0.83 18.29 -0.98
N TYR A 43 0.80 17.32 -0.08
CA TYR A 43 -0.30 16.36 0.02
C TYR A 43 -1.35 16.82 1.04
N PRO A 44 -2.65 16.73 0.71
CA PRO A 44 -3.72 17.28 1.54
C PRO A 44 -3.77 16.65 2.94
N TYR A 45 -3.42 15.38 3.07
CA TYR A 45 -3.37 14.69 4.35
C TYR A 45 -2.22 15.21 5.24
N GLY A 46 -1.03 15.41 4.64
CA GLY A 46 0.11 16.00 5.32
C GLY A 46 -0.15 17.45 5.75
N ASP A 47 -0.80 18.25 4.88
CA ASP A 47 -1.19 19.63 5.18
C ASP A 47 -2.15 19.69 6.38
N LEU A 48 -3.15 18.80 6.41
CA LEU A 48 -4.12 18.70 7.50
C LEU A 48 -3.47 18.29 8.82
N ILE A 49 -2.54 17.32 8.77
CA ILE A 49 -1.78 16.90 9.96
C ILE A 49 -0.95 18.08 10.49
N ARG A 50 -0.23 18.80 9.65
CA ARG A 50 0.56 19.98 10.05
C ARG A 50 -0.33 21.07 10.65
N LEU A 51 -1.49 21.32 10.06
CA LEU A 51 -2.47 22.25 10.62
C LEU A 51 -2.90 21.79 12.03
N GLY A 52 -3.25 20.52 12.20
CA GLY A 52 -3.60 19.97 13.51
C GLY A 52 -2.47 20.09 14.54
N GLN A 53 -1.23 19.75 14.13
CA GLN A 53 -0.03 19.86 14.99
C GLN A 53 0.23 21.31 15.43
N SER A 54 0.01 22.30 14.56
CA SER A 54 0.20 23.73 14.88
C SER A 54 -0.81 24.29 15.89
N ARG A 55 -1.86 23.52 16.21
CA ARG A 55 -2.91 23.88 17.16
C ARG A 55 -2.73 23.27 18.55
N ILE A 56 -1.68 22.46 18.74
CA ILE A 56 -1.35 21.87 20.03
C ILE A 56 -0.72 22.98 20.90
N ASP A 57 -1.26 23.16 22.12
CA ASP A 57 -0.88 24.16 23.08
C ASP A 57 -1.10 23.65 24.52
N ASP A 58 -1.06 24.55 25.49
CA ASP A 58 -1.30 24.20 26.90
C ASP A 58 -2.71 23.68 27.19
N VAL A 59 -3.69 23.97 26.33
CA VAL A 59 -5.07 23.50 26.42
C VAL A 59 -5.30 22.27 25.55
N VAL A 60 -4.86 22.30 24.30
CA VAL A 60 -4.99 21.21 23.33
C VAL A 60 -3.82 20.27 23.46
N MET A 61 -4.04 19.12 24.07
CA MET A 61 -2.97 18.14 24.31
C MET A 61 -2.72 17.19 23.12
N ASN A 62 -3.73 16.93 22.30
CA ASN A 62 -3.57 16.03 21.14
C ASN A 62 -4.59 16.33 20.04
N VAL A 63 -4.12 16.19 18.80
CA VAL A 63 -4.93 16.16 17.59
C VAL A 63 -4.58 14.90 16.81
N SER A 64 -5.55 13.98 16.70
CA SER A 64 -5.42 12.76 15.89
C SER A 64 -6.27 12.84 14.64
N ILE A 65 -5.64 12.64 13.49
CA ILE A 65 -6.31 12.61 12.19
C ILE A 65 -6.13 11.21 11.61
N LEU A 66 -7.25 10.50 11.47
CA LEU A 66 -7.31 9.13 10.97
C LEU A 66 -7.91 9.18 9.57
N GLY A 67 -7.14 8.84 8.55
CA GLY A 67 -7.55 8.97 7.13
C GLY A 67 -8.63 7.99 6.69
N GLY A 68 -8.87 6.93 7.47
CA GLY A 68 -9.68 5.79 7.04
C GLY A 68 -8.88 4.86 6.11
N PHE A 69 -9.49 3.77 5.71
CA PHE A 69 -8.87 2.79 4.82
C PHE A 69 -9.82 2.48 3.65
N ALA A 70 -9.40 2.83 2.43
CA ALA A 70 -10.26 2.76 1.24
C ALA A 70 -10.80 1.34 0.95
N PHE A 71 -10.05 0.30 1.33
CA PHE A 71 -10.44 -1.09 1.15
C PHE A 71 -11.26 -1.66 2.31
N GLY A 72 -11.47 -0.88 3.37
CA GLY A 72 -12.33 -1.26 4.50
C GLY A 72 -13.80 -1.05 4.18
N ASP A 73 -14.51 -2.10 3.78
CA ASP A 73 -15.95 -2.04 3.51
C ASP A 73 -16.75 -2.11 4.82
N THR A 74 -16.91 -0.96 5.45
CA THR A 74 -17.64 -0.81 6.70
C THR A 74 -18.33 0.56 6.78
N PRO A 75 -19.57 0.65 7.30
CA PRO A 75 -20.25 1.92 7.49
C PRO A 75 -19.58 2.85 8.50
N LYS A 76 -18.57 2.33 9.24
CA LYS A 76 -17.76 3.11 10.19
C LYS A 76 -16.52 3.71 9.55
N ASN A 77 -16.23 3.43 8.27
CA ASN A 77 -15.10 3.98 7.56
C ASN A 77 -15.29 5.48 7.27
N GLY A 78 -14.18 6.17 7.09
CA GLY A 78 -14.16 7.61 6.80
C GLY A 78 -13.13 8.36 7.63
N MET A 79 -12.69 9.50 7.10
CA MET A 79 -11.75 10.37 7.80
C MET A 79 -12.32 10.80 9.14
N THR A 80 -11.58 10.59 10.19
CA THR A 80 -12.00 10.91 11.55
C THR A 80 -10.97 11.81 12.23
N ILE A 81 -11.43 12.88 12.83
CA ILE A 81 -10.63 13.85 13.57
C ILE A 81 -11.02 13.75 15.05
N VAL A 82 -10.03 13.56 15.90
CA VAL A 82 -10.20 13.54 17.36
C VAL A 82 -9.31 14.62 17.94
N VAL A 83 -9.90 15.54 18.68
CA VAL A 83 -9.18 16.55 19.46
C VAL A 83 -9.38 16.28 20.94
N THR A 84 -8.28 16.24 21.68
CA THR A 84 -8.29 16.07 23.13
C THR A 84 -7.68 17.30 23.79
N THR A 85 -8.38 17.84 24.77
CA THR A 85 -7.95 18.97 25.59
C THR A 85 -7.79 18.54 27.05
N ARG A 86 -7.04 19.36 27.83
CA ARG A 86 -6.80 19.08 29.26
C ARG A 86 -8.05 19.24 30.11
N ASN A 87 -8.99 20.13 29.79
CA ASN A 87 -10.24 20.27 30.51
C ASN A 87 -11.28 21.15 29.79
N ASP A 88 -11.19 21.35 28.47
CA ASP A 88 -12.03 22.26 27.71
C ASP A 88 -12.77 21.53 26.59
N SER A 89 -14.04 21.21 26.83
CA SER A 89 -14.91 20.54 25.85
C SER A 89 -15.24 21.41 24.63
N ASP A 90 -15.40 22.72 24.84
CA ASP A 90 -15.80 23.64 23.78
C ASP A 90 -14.63 23.88 22.84
N ARG A 91 -13.43 24.02 23.36
CA ARG A 91 -12.20 24.11 22.58
C ARG A 91 -11.96 22.85 21.77
N ALA A 92 -12.15 21.65 22.37
CA ALA A 92 -12.03 20.38 21.67
C ALA A 92 -13.02 20.31 20.49
N ARG A 93 -14.28 20.68 20.73
CA ARG A 93 -15.33 20.70 19.69
C ARG A 93 -15.02 21.70 18.59
N GLN A 94 -14.69 22.94 18.94
CA GLN A 94 -14.42 24.01 17.98
C GLN A 94 -13.27 23.62 17.05
N LEU A 95 -12.15 23.17 17.58
CA LEU A 95 -10.99 22.78 16.80
C LEU A 95 -11.25 21.54 15.93
N ALA A 96 -11.96 20.54 16.43
CA ALA A 96 -12.31 19.39 15.63
C ALA A 96 -13.20 19.75 14.44
N LEU A 97 -14.14 20.66 14.59
CA LEU A 97 -14.99 21.17 13.50
C LEU A 97 -14.20 22.05 12.52
N GLU A 98 -13.27 22.89 13.00
CA GLU A 98 -12.36 23.67 12.15
C GLU A 98 -11.56 22.74 11.21
N LEU A 99 -10.89 21.74 11.78
CA LEU A 99 -10.11 20.77 11.02
C LEU A 99 -10.97 19.92 10.08
N ALA A 100 -12.16 19.53 10.51
CA ALA A 100 -13.10 18.81 9.66
C ALA A 100 -13.56 19.66 8.46
N SER A 101 -13.82 20.95 8.69
CA SER A 101 -14.17 21.88 7.62
C SER A 101 -13.01 22.08 6.65
N ALA A 102 -11.78 22.21 7.15
CA ALA A 102 -10.58 22.29 6.31
C ALA A 102 -10.42 21.03 5.43
N ALA A 103 -10.53 19.85 6.02
CA ALA A 103 -10.46 18.59 5.29
C ALA A 103 -11.56 18.45 4.22
N TRP A 104 -12.78 18.85 4.55
CA TRP A 104 -13.92 18.79 3.63
C TRP A 104 -13.78 19.76 2.45
N ASN A 105 -13.35 20.98 2.72
CA ASN A 105 -13.12 21.97 1.68
C ASN A 105 -12.02 21.54 0.71
N ASP A 106 -11.04 20.82 1.21
CA ASP A 106 -9.89 20.32 0.46
C ASP A 106 -10.11 18.91 -0.15
N ARG A 107 -11.31 18.32 0.02
CA ARG A 107 -11.61 16.93 -0.37
C ARG A 107 -11.32 16.59 -1.84
N HIS A 108 -11.37 17.57 -2.74
CA HIS A 108 -11.09 17.37 -4.16
C HIS A 108 -9.60 17.04 -4.43
N ARG A 109 -8.68 17.45 -3.55
CA ARG A 109 -7.26 17.13 -3.63
C ARG A 109 -6.96 15.66 -3.29
N TYR A 110 -7.90 14.97 -2.62
CA TYR A 110 -7.79 13.53 -2.36
C TYR A 110 -8.15 12.65 -3.56
N ARG A 111 -8.43 13.23 -4.72
CA ARG A 111 -8.61 12.47 -5.97
C ARG A 111 -7.23 12.11 -6.54
N PRO A 112 -6.89 10.82 -6.65
CA PRO A 112 -5.60 10.43 -7.21
C PRO A 112 -5.55 10.77 -8.70
N LYS A 113 -4.41 11.24 -9.15
CA LYS A 113 -4.12 11.39 -10.58
C LYS A 113 -3.52 10.08 -11.07
N MET A 114 -4.37 9.17 -11.53
CA MET A 114 -3.95 7.91 -12.12
C MET A 114 -4.11 7.95 -13.64
N ILE A 115 -3.22 7.26 -14.33
CA ILE A 115 -3.37 7.01 -15.76
C ILE A 115 -4.26 5.79 -16.00
N SER A 116 -4.91 5.72 -17.14
CA SER A 116 -5.65 4.53 -17.56
C SER A 116 -4.68 3.39 -17.94
N LEU A 117 -5.18 2.16 -17.96
CA LEU A 117 -4.39 1.02 -18.42
C LEU A 117 -3.91 1.20 -19.87
N ASP A 118 -4.78 1.70 -20.75
CA ASP A 118 -4.42 1.98 -22.16
C ASP A 118 -3.31 3.01 -22.28
N ALA A 119 -3.34 4.08 -21.47
CA ALA A 119 -2.28 5.08 -21.44
C ALA A 119 -0.97 4.50 -20.88
N ALA A 120 -1.04 3.59 -19.91
CA ALA A 120 0.13 2.89 -19.37
C ALA A 120 0.74 1.96 -20.44
N VAL A 121 -0.10 1.23 -21.20
CA VAL A 121 0.34 0.38 -22.32
C VAL A 121 1.03 1.22 -23.39
N ALA A 122 0.41 2.31 -23.84
CA ALA A 122 0.99 3.19 -24.86
C ALA A 122 2.35 3.75 -24.40
N ARG A 123 2.46 4.18 -23.15
CA ARG A 123 3.72 4.68 -22.61
C ARG A 123 4.78 3.58 -22.47
N ALA A 124 4.39 2.37 -22.10
CA ALA A 124 5.30 1.23 -22.04
C ALA A 124 5.84 0.86 -23.43
N GLN A 125 5.00 0.87 -24.47
CA GLN A 125 5.43 0.64 -25.86
C GLN A 125 6.41 1.70 -26.34
N GLU A 126 6.13 2.97 -26.06
CA GLU A 126 7.02 4.08 -26.42
C GLU A 126 8.42 3.90 -25.81
N VAL A 127 8.49 3.63 -24.51
CA VAL A 127 9.76 3.48 -23.79
C VAL A 127 10.48 2.19 -24.18
N SER A 128 9.76 1.10 -24.44
CA SER A 128 10.37 -0.18 -24.85
C SER A 128 11.01 -0.10 -26.22
N SER A 129 10.58 0.83 -27.07
CA SER A 129 11.15 1.06 -28.42
C SER A 129 12.32 2.07 -28.43
N ASP A 130 12.52 2.82 -27.35
CA ASP A 130 13.55 3.85 -27.25
C ASP A 130 14.38 3.69 -25.97
N HIS A 131 15.47 2.93 -26.07
CA HIS A 131 16.39 2.67 -24.96
C HIS A 131 17.18 3.89 -24.47
N SER A 132 17.06 5.06 -25.12
CA SER A 132 17.66 6.31 -24.63
C SER A 132 16.84 6.95 -23.51
N GLN A 133 15.57 6.54 -23.33
CA GLN A 133 14.72 7.07 -22.29
C GLN A 133 14.98 6.38 -20.94
N PRO A 134 14.79 7.12 -19.83
CA PRO A 134 14.86 6.51 -18.50
C PRO A 134 13.74 5.48 -18.31
N ALA A 135 13.99 4.51 -17.42
CA ALA A 135 12.98 3.53 -17.05
C ALA A 135 11.73 4.20 -16.47
N VAL A 136 10.55 3.73 -16.88
CA VAL A 136 9.26 4.17 -16.32
C VAL A 136 8.78 3.14 -15.33
N LEU A 137 8.38 3.61 -14.13
CA LEU A 137 7.80 2.78 -13.08
C LEU A 137 6.29 3.00 -13.03
N PHE A 138 5.53 1.91 -13.17
CA PHE A 138 4.08 1.90 -12.97
C PHE A 138 3.79 1.27 -11.62
N ALA A 139 3.07 1.99 -10.75
CA ALA A 139 2.60 1.46 -9.47
C ALA A 139 1.10 1.13 -9.58
N ASP A 140 0.75 -0.12 -9.32
CA ASP A 140 -0.66 -0.55 -9.22
C ASP A 140 -1.16 -0.41 -7.78
N PRO A 141 -1.98 0.60 -7.46
CA PRO A 141 -2.48 0.78 -6.10
C PRO A 141 -3.62 -0.19 -5.76
N ALA A 142 -4.24 -0.82 -6.77
CA ALA A 142 -5.38 -1.71 -6.57
C ALA A 142 -4.94 -3.11 -6.09
N ASP A 143 -3.77 -3.56 -6.52
CA ASP A 143 -3.22 -4.87 -6.11
C ASP A 143 -1.86 -4.72 -5.40
N ASN A 144 -1.85 -3.92 -4.35
CA ASN A 144 -0.66 -3.66 -3.54
C ASN A 144 -0.63 -4.60 -2.32
N PRO A 145 0.27 -5.60 -2.25
CA PRO A 145 0.37 -6.48 -1.08
C PRO A 145 0.65 -5.75 0.22
N GLY A 146 1.41 -4.65 0.19
CA GLY A 146 1.64 -3.79 1.36
C GLY A 146 0.38 -3.09 1.87
N GLY A 147 -0.64 -2.94 1.03
CA GLY A 147 -1.97 -2.42 1.37
C GLY A 147 -3.02 -3.50 1.61
N GLY A 148 -2.64 -4.78 1.60
CA GLY A 148 -3.53 -5.92 1.78
C GLY A 148 -4.08 -6.52 0.48
N GLY A 149 -3.59 -6.08 -0.68
CA GLY A 149 -3.84 -6.72 -1.97
C GLY A 149 -3.18 -8.11 -2.03
N ARG A 150 -3.67 -8.96 -2.92
CA ARG A 150 -3.13 -10.33 -3.06
C ARG A 150 -1.85 -10.40 -3.89
N GLY A 151 -1.57 -9.39 -4.72
CA GLY A 151 -0.42 -9.38 -5.62
C GLY A 151 -0.53 -10.40 -6.76
N ASN A 152 -1.74 -10.74 -7.18
CA ASN A 152 -1.99 -11.79 -8.16
C ASN A 152 -2.94 -11.38 -9.30
N THR A 153 -3.18 -10.08 -9.49
CA THR A 153 -4.03 -9.62 -10.59
C THR A 153 -3.29 -9.71 -11.93
N THR A 154 -4.00 -10.19 -12.94
CA THR A 154 -3.43 -10.48 -14.27
C THR A 154 -3.67 -9.36 -15.30
N HIS A 155 -4.41 -8.30 -14.94
CA HIS A 155 -4.87 -7.28 -15.88
C HIS A 155 -3.73 -6.55 -16.61
N ILE A 156 -2.72 -6.07 -15.87
CA ILE A 156 -1.58 -5.36 -16.45
C ILE A 156 -0.76 -6.30 -17.32
N LEU A 157 -0.44 -7.51 -16.83
CA LEU A 157 0.32 -8.49 -17.58
C LEU A 157 -0.38 -8.88 -18.88
N ARG A 158 -1.69 -9.14 -18.81
CA ARG A 158 -2.51 -9.46 -20.00
C ARG A 158 -2.48 -8.32 -21.03
N ALA A 159 -2.66 -7.08 -20.59
CA ALA A 159 -2.66 -5.92 -21.49
C ALA A 159 -1.29 -5.71 -22.14
N PHE A 160 -0.21 -5.86 -21.37
CA PHE A 160 1.15 -5.71 -21.90
C PHE A 160 1.52 -6.84 -22.87
N LEU A 161 1.09 -8.08 -22.60
CA LEU A 161 1.27 -9.20 -23.54
C LEU A 161 0.48 -8.99 -24.83
N ALA A 162 -0.77 -8.57 -24.76
CA ALA A 162 -1.62 -8.31 -25.92
C ALA A 162 -1.08 -7.16 -26.79
N ALA A 163 -0.37 -6.22 -26.18
CA ALA A 163 0.27 -5.09 -26.86
C ALA A 163 1.75 -5.36 -27.24
N GLU A 164 2.25 -6.59 -27.04
CA GLU A 164 3.62 -7.01 -27.34
C GLU A 164 4.69 -6.12 -26.68
N VAL A 165 4.40 -5.56 -25.50
CA VAL A 165 5.37 -4.78 -24.73
C VAL A 165 6.54 -5.67 -24.35
N SER A 166 7.75 -5.18 -24.52
CA SER A 166 8.98 -5.93 -24.22
C SER A 166 9.95 -5.11 -23.37
N GLY A 167 11.03 -5.76 -22.90
CA GLY A 167 12.06 -5.08 -22.12
C GLY A 167 11.59 -4.57 -20.76
N CYS A 168 10.51 -5.13 -20.20
CA CYS A 168 9.94 -4.72 -18.93
C CYS A 168 9.92 -5.86 -17.91
N ALA A 169 9.72 -5.51 -16.65
CA ALA A 169 9.56 -6.45 -15.55
C ALA A 169 8.30 -6.12 -14.74
N LEU A 170 7.54 -7.15 -14.36
CA LEU A 170 6.46 -7.07 -13.40
C LEU A 170 6.93 -7.73 -12.08
N ALA A 171 6.90 -6.96 -11.00
CA ALA A 171 7.32 -7.42 -9.68
C ALA A 171 6.41 -6.79 -8.60
N VAL A 172 5.86 -7.57 -7.70
CA VAL A 172 5.92 -9.02 -7.57
C VAL A 172 4.56 -9.61 -7.95
N PHE A 173 4.56 -10.86 -8.44
CA PHE A 173 3.34 -11.61 -8.68
C PHE A 173 3.28 -12.79 -7.70
N TYR A 174 2.20 -12.93 -6.96
CA TYR A 174 2.03 -14.03 -6.00
C TYR A 174 1.35 -15.22 -6.64
N ASP A 175 2.09 -16.34 -6.79
CA ASP A 175 1.52 -17.61 -7.26
C ASP A 175 2.39 -18.80 -6.83
N ARG A 176 1.97 -19.49 -5.77
CA ARG A 176 2.69 -20.67 -5.24
C ARG A 176 2.75 -21.82 -6.24
N ALA A 177 1.69 -22.02 -7.02
CA ALA A 177 1.63 -23.13 -7.97
C ALA A 177 2.60 -22.89 -9.14
N ALA A 178 2.65 -21.67 -9.65
CA ALA A 178 3.61 -21.29 -10.70
C ALA A 178 5.05 -21.42 -10.23
N VAL A 179 5.37 -20.99 -8.99
CA VAL A 179 6.70 -21.17 -8.40
C VAL A 179 7.05 -22.65 -8.28
N ALA A 180 6.14 -23.48 -7.76
CA ALA A 180 6.38 -24.92 -7.62
C ALA A 180 6.63 -25.59 -8.97
N ALA A 181 5.87 -25.25 -10.01
CA ALA A 181 6.07 -25.74 -11.37
C ALA A 181 7.44 -25.33 -11.94
N ALA A 182 7.85 -24.08 -11.72
CA ALA A 182 9.14 -23.56 -12.15
C ALA A 182 10.32 -24.29 -11.48
N PHE A 183 10.22 -24.54 -10.17
CA PHE A 183 11.24 -25.30 -9.43
C PHE A 183 11.33 -26.75 -9.88
N ALA A 184 10.20 -27.40 -10.15
CA ALA A 184 10.17 -28.77 -10.65
C ALA A 184 10.79 -28.89 -12.05
N ALA A 185 10.60 -27.87 -12.90
CA ALA A 185 11.11 -27.87 -14.27
C ALA A 185 12.59 -27.46 -14.37
N GLY A 186 13.06 -26.58 -13.49
CA GLY A 186 14.44 -26.08 -13.47
C GLY A 186 14.68 -24.88 -14.40
N VAL A 187 15.83 -24.23 -14.19
CA VAL A 187 16.25 -23.06 -15.00
C VAL A 187 16.45 -23.46 -16.46
N GLY A 188 16.00 -22.64 -17.38
CA GLY A 188 16.03 -22.84 -18.85
C GLY A 188 14.84 -23.62 -19.40
N ALA A 189 14.02 -24.24 -18.53
CA ALA A 189 12.86 -24.99 -18.98
C ALA A 189 11.77 -24.08 -19.55
N LYS A 190 11.06 -24.57 -20.58
CA LYS A 190 9.85 -23.97 -21.14
C LYS A 190 8.64 -24.76 -20.68
N LEU A 191 7.62 -24.09 -20.19
CA LEU A 191 6.37 -24.71 -19.72
C LEU A 191 5.16 -23.84 -20.04
N SER A 192 4.03 -24.54 -20.23
CA SER A 192 2.71 -23.90 -20.23
C SER A 192 2.19 -23.89 -18.80
N ILE A 193 1.89 -22.72 -18.26
CA ILE A 193 1.30 -22.57 -16.93
C ILE A 193 0.06 -21.68 -16.96
N THR A 194 -0.82 -21.88 -15.99
CA THR A 194 -1.95 -20.99 -15.74
C THR A 194 -1.65 -20.17 -14.52
N LEU A 195 -1.32 -18.90 -14.70
CA LEU A 195 -1.19 -17.94 -13.58
C LEU A 195 -2.55 -17.73 -12.91
N ASN A 196 -2.53 -17.54 -11.59
CA ASN A 196 -3.70 -17.38 -10.76
C ASN A 196 -4.70 -18.55 -10.86
N SER A 197 -4.21 -19.77 -11.06
CA SER A 197 -5.04 -20.96 -11.29
C SER A 197 -5.88 -21.35 -10.08
N GLN A 198 -5.40 -21.10 -8.86
CA GLN A 198 -6.03 -21.51 -7.60
C GLN A 198 -6.86 -20.41 -6.94
N GLU A 199 -6.60 -19.15 -7.26
CA GLU A 199 -7.18 -17.99 -6.58
C GLU A 199 -7.92 -17.03 -7.52
N ALA A 200 -8.36 -17.51 -8.69
CA ALA A 200 -9.15 -16.70 -9.61
C ALA A 200 -10.42 -16.17 -8.92
N SER A 201 -10.74 -14.91 -9.16
CA SER A 201 -11.87 -14.21 -8.57
C SER A 201 -12.45 -13.21 -9.57
N SER A 202 -13.51 -12.50 -9.21
CA SER A 202 -14.04 -11.39 -10.01
C SER A 202 -13.06 -10.23 -10.21
N PHE A 203 -11.98 -10.19 -9.44
CA PHE A 203 -10.94 -9.14 -9.50
C PHE A 203 -9.66 -9.60 -10.19
N SER A 204 -9.52 -10.89 -10.48
CA SER A 204 -8.33 -11.43 -11.13
C SER A 204 -8.65 -12.73 -11.84
N ASP A 205 -8.56 -12.69 -13.17
CA ASP A 205 -8.78 -13.84 -14.01
C ASP A 205 -7.57 -14.77 -14.02
N ARG A 206 -7.79 -16.02 -14.45
CA ARG A 206 -6.73 -16.94 -14.86
C ARG A 206 -6.07 -16.44 -16.14
N LEU A 207 -4.78 -16.68 -16.26
CA LEU A 207 -4.02 -16.34 -17.46
C LEU A 207 -3.12 -17.50 -17.86
N ASP A 208 -3.44 -18.14 -18.98
CA ASP A 208 -2.60 -19.18 -19.58
C ASP A 208 -1.44 -18.52 -20.32
N VAL A 209 -0.22 -18.96 -20.03
CA VAL A 209 1.01 -18.40 -20.61
C VAL A 209 2.06 -19.47 -20.86
N GLU A 210 2.80 -19.29 -21.96
CA GLU A 210 4.05 -20.00 -22.20
C GLU A 210 5.19 -19.24 -21.52
N VAL A 211 5.94 -19.89 -20.67
CA VAL A 211 7.02 -19.26 -19.90
C VAL A 211 8.35 -19.98 -20.11
N THR A 212 9.43 -19.22 -19.98
CA THR A 212 10.77 -19.77 -19.78
C THR A 212 11.24 -19.43 -18.37
N VAL A 213 11.73 -20.40 -17.62
CA VAL A 213 12.30 -20.19 -16.30
C VAL A 213 13.70 -19.56 -16.44
N GLU A 214 13.81 -18.26 -16.14
CA GLU A 214 15.10 -17.53 -16.25
C GLU A 214 15.95 -17.70 -15.00
N ARG A 215 15.33 -17.66 -13.81
CA ARG A 215 16.03 -17.73 -12.52
C ARG A 215 15.15 -18.35 -11.44
N LEU A 216 15.80 -19.05 -10.50
CA LEU A 216 15.19 -19.56 -9.26
C LEU A 216 16.01 -19.05 -8.07
N SER A 217 15.34 -18.79 -6.95
CA SER A 217 15.92 -18.28 -5.70
C SER A 217 15.13 -18.77 -4.50
N ASP A 218 15.76 -18.88 -3.35
CA ASP A 218 15.11 -19.11 -2.05
C ASP A 218 14.27 -17.89 -1.59
N GLY A 219 14.44 -16.74 -2.26
CA GLY A 219 13.74 -15.50 -1.99
C GLY A 219 14.21 -14.78 -0.72
N VAL A 220 15.38 -15.10 -0.20
CA VAL A 220 15.98 -14.40 0.94
C VAL A 220 16.94 -13.32 0.44
N PHE A 221 16.74 -12.09 0.90
CA PHE A 221 17.61 -10.96 0.54
C PHE A 221 17.65 -9.89 1.64
N VAL A 222 18.65 -9.02 1.60
CA VAL A 222 18.72 -7.84 2.46
C VAL A 222 18.19 -6.64 1.69
N GLY A 223 17.19 -5.97 2.24
CA GLY A 223 16.61 -4.79 1.62
C GLY A 223 17.62 -3.64 1.55
N GLU A 224 17.71 -2.97 0.41
CA GLU A 224 18.65 -1.85 0.23
C GLU A 224 17.98 -0.49 0.48
N TYR A 225 16.67 -0.39 0.24
CA TYR A 225 15.95 0.88 0.29
C TYR A 225 14.63 0.80 1.05
N GLY A 226 14.11 1.98 1.44
CA GLY A 226 12.77 2.14 2.03
C GLY A 226 12.61 1.45 3.39
N MET A 227 11.42 0.95 3.66
CA MET A 227 11.07 0.36 4.97
C MET A 227 11.82 -0.93 5.30
N VAL A 228 12.38 -1.59 4.31
CA VAL A 228 13.13 -2.85 4.46
C VAL A 228 14.64 -2.67 4.42
N ALA A 229 15.14 -1.44 4.31
CA ALA A 229 16.57 -1.14 4.27
C ALA A 229 17.30 -1.76 5.48
N GLY A 230 18.35 -2.54 5.20
CA GLY A 230 19.16 -3.24 6.19
C GLY A 230 18.49 -4.42 6.90
N LYS A 231 17.27 -4.80 6.50
CA LYS A 231 16.54 -5.94 7.09
C LYS A 231 16.63 -7.14 6.16
N THR A 232 16.79 -8.33 6.73
CA THR A 232 16.60 -9.57 6.00
C THR A 232 15.11 -9.78 5.74
N VAL A 233 14.77 -9.99 4.48
CA VAL A 233 13.42 -10.17 3.98
C VAL A 233 13.32 -11.51 3.27
N THR A 234 12.19 -12.18 3.36
CA THR A 234 11.92 -13.40 2.59
C THR A 234 10.60 -13.31 1.84
N THR A 235 10.65 -13.69 0.57
CA THR A 235 9.48 -13.88 -0.31
C THR A 235 9.15 -15.35 -0.52
N GLY A 236 9.84 -16.23 0.23
CA GLY A 236 9.83 -17.69 -0.01
C GLY A 236 10.45 -18.04 -1.36
N PRO A 237 10.43 -19.31 -1.75
CA PRO A 237 10.86 -19.71 -3.08
C PRO A 237 10.31 -18.78 -4.15
N THR A 238 11.21 -18.28 -5.01
CA THR A 238 10.93 -17.23 -6.00
C THR A 238 11.45 -17.64 -7.36
N ALA A 239 10.69 -17.38 -8.41
CA ALA A 239 11.06 -17.63 -9.79
C ALA A 239 10.97 -16.34 -10.61
N VAL A 240 11.93 -16.14 -11.52
CA VAL A 240 11.80 -15.16 -12.61
C VAL A 240 11.39 -15.93 -13.85
N LEU A 241 10.21 -15.63 -14.35
CA LEU A 241 9.62 -16.22 -15.54
C LEU A 241 9.65 -15.21 -16.69
N VAL A 242 10.08 -15.64 -17.85
CA VAL A 242 9.99 -14.83 -19.07
C VAL A 242 8.74 -15.24 -19.83
N VAL A 243 7.83 -14.28 -20.01
CA VAL A 243 6.54 -14.43 -20.68
C VAL A 243 6.54 -13.45 -21.87
N GLY A 244 6.68 -13.92 -23.08
CA GLY A 244 6.92 -13.04 -24.23
C GLY A 244 8.18 -12.18 -24.01
N GLY A 245 8.04 -10.85 -24.06
CA GLY A 245 9.13 -9.90 -23.76
C GLY A 245 9.19 -9.41 -22.32
N ILE A 246 8.43 -9.99 -21.42
CA ILE A 246 8.20 -9.51 -20.03
C ILE A 246 8.83 -10.47 -19.03
N ARG A 247 9.62 -9.95 -18.09
CA ARG A 247 10.06 -10.70 -16.90
C ARG A 247 9.03 -10.57 -15.79
N VAL A 248 8.55 -11.69 -15.29
CA VAL A 248 7.61 -11.73 -14.16
C VAL A 248 8.32 -12.35 -12.96
N VAL A 249 8.46 -11.57 -11.88
CA VAL A 249 9.00 -12.06 -10.61
C VAL A 249 7.87 -12.67 -9.82
N VAL A 250 7.83 -14.01 -9.77
CA VAL A 250 6.78 -14.78 -9.10
C VAL A 250 7.27 -15.25 -7.74
N ILE A 251 6.51 -14.94 -6.70
CA ILE A 251 6.84 -15.25 -5.30
C ILE A 251 5.86 -16.25 -4.70
N SER A 252 6.30 -17.04 -3.73
CA SER A 252 5.46 -18.01 -3.03
C SER A 252 4.97 -17.57 -1.67
N CYS A 253 5.49 -16.45 -1.15
CA CYS A 253 5.07 -15.87 0.12
C CYS A 253 4.98 -14.34 -0.01
N LEU A 254 3.86 -13.77 0.40
CA LEU A 254 3.69 -12.31 0.41
C LEU A 254 4.58 -11.68 1.49
N LEU A 255 5.16 -10.53 1.16
CA LEU A 255 5.89 -9.70 2.09
C LEU A 255 4.92 -9.05 3.07
N TYR A 256 4.88 -9.56 4.31
CA TYR A 256 4.24 -8.87 5.41
C TYR A 256 5.27 -7.99 6.11
N THR A 257 5.04 -6.69 6.11
CA THR A 257 5.89 -5.72 6.82
C THR A 257 5.66 -5.68 8.33
N SER A 258 4.64 -6.43 8.80
CA SER A 258 4.34 -6.61 10.22
C SER A 258 3.78 -8.01 10.45
N PRO A 259 4.13 -8.70 11.54
CA PRO A 259 3.48 -9.95 11.91
C PRO A 259 1.98 -9.70 12.06
N SER A 260 1.18 -10.34 11.22
CA SER A 260 -0.27 -10.31 11.35
C SER A 260 -0.70 -11.25 12.47
N PRO A 261 -1.72 -10.91 13.28
CA PRO A 261 -2.31 -11.87 14.21
C PRO A 261 -2.81 -13.15 13.55
N ARG A 262 -3.03 -13.14 12.22
CA ARG A 262 -3.40 -14.33 11.43
C ARG A 262 -2.22 -15.27 11.18
N ASP A 263 -0.98 -14.79 11.21
CA ASP A 263 0.20 -15.63 10.97
C ASP A 263 0.42 -16.63 12.12
N GLY A 264 -0.01 -16.30 13.33
CA GLY A 264 0.01 -17.19 14.50
C GLY A 264 -1.13 -18.23 14.55
N LEU A 265 -2.19 -18.04 13.75
CA LEU A 265 -3.35 -18.95 13.70
C LEU A 265 -3.28 -19.99 12.59
N LEU A 266 -2.46 -19.74 11.55
CA LEU A 266 -2.29 -20.65 10.41
C LEU A 266 -1.10 -21.58 10.56
N SER A 267 -0.29 -21.44 11.60
CA SER A 267 0.88 -22.28 11.91
C SER A 267 0.58 -23.41 12.92
N ARG A 268 -0.69 -23.73 13.17
CA ARG A 268 -1.11 -24.88 14.00
C ARG A 268 -2.01 -25.83 13.25
#